data_c5a86d669c6638eb79fadea9a5032d5a
#
_entry.id   c5a86d669c6638eb79fadea9a5032d5a
#
_cell.length_a   1.000
_cell.length_b   1.000
_cell.length_c   1.000
_cell.angle_alpha   90.00
_cell.angle_beta   90.00
_cell.angle_gamma   90.00
#
_symmetry.space_group_name_H-M   'P 1'
#
loop_
_entity.id
_entity.type
_entity.pdbx_description
1 polymer ?
#
loop_
_entity_poly.entity_id
_entity_poly.type
_entity_poly.pdbx_seq_one_letter_code
_entity_poly.pdbx_strand_id
1 'polypeptide(L)'
;FTLGHFDILNRSKLLFDEIIVGIGKNSEKKTMFTLEQRMKFIKGVVKDDKKIKVLSYDGLTIDFCEKVDAKFIVRGVRNNGDFEFEKAIARTNRFLSKIETIFILTSAKTSFISSSIVRDLINNNGEFIKLVPDSVSNFVLKNLSK
;
A
#
# COMPACT_ATOMS: atom_id res chain seq x y z
N PHE A 1 -0.10 3.60 5.50
CA PHE A 1 0.96 3.66 4.49
C PHE A 1 2.29 3.86 5.22
N THR A 2 3.24 2.95 5.06
CA THR A 2 4.53 2.90 5.77
C THR A 2 5.69 3.25 4.84
N LEU A 3 6.89 3.45 5.40
CA LEU A 3 8.10 3.62 4.58
C LEU A 3 8.39 2.39 3.69
N GLY A 4 7.97 1.18 4.10
CA GLY A 4 8.06 0.00 3.24
C GLY A 4 7.19 0.11 1.99
N HIS A 5 5.96 0.62 2.10
CA HIS A 5 5.11 0.88 0.94
C HIS A 5 5.70 2.00 0.05
N PHE A 6 6.28 3.02 0.67
CA PHE A 6 6.89 4.12 -0.05
C PHE A 6 8.14 3.69 -0.83
N ASP A 7 8.97 2.80 -0.26
CA ASP A 7 10.12 2.19 -0.95
C ASP A 7 9.69 1.46 -2.22
N ILE A 8 8.70 0.57 -2.10
CA ILE A 8 8.16 -0.18 -3.25
C ILE A 8 7.60 0.77 -4.31
N LEU A 9 6.81 1.76 -3.90
CA LEU A 9 6.23 2.74 -4.81
C LEU A 9 7.30 3.51 -5.60
N ASN A 10 8.33 4.02 -4.92
CA ASN A 10 9.40 4.75 -5.57
C ASN A 10 10.19 3.89 -6.56
N ARG A 11 10.43 2.64 -6.23
CA ARG A 11 11.14 1.71 -7.11
C ARG A 11 10.28 1.28 -8.29
N SER A 12 8.97 1.20 -8.11
CA SER A 12 8.02 0.93 -9.20
C SER A 12 8.04 2.03 -10.27
N LYS A 13 8.34 3.29 -9.91
CA LYS A 13 8.44 4.40 -10.86
C LYS A 13 9.57 4.25 -11.89
N LEU A 14 10.52 3.38 -11.61
CA LEU A 14 11.59 3.03 -12.56
C LEU A 14 11.12 2.03 -13.63
N LEU A 15 10.03 1.33 -13.37
CA LEU A 15 9.50 0.26 -14.21
C LEU A 15 8.27 0.70 -15.03
N PHE A 16 7.53 1.70 -14.55
CA PHE A 16 6.25 2.09 -15.11
C PHE A 16 6.15 3.60 -15.32
N ASP A 17 5.46 4.00 -16.37
CA ASP A 17 5.16 5.41 -16.69
C ASP A 17 3.99 5.95 -15.88
N GLU A 18 3.02 5.11 -15.55
CA GLU A 18 1.90 5.43 -14.69
C GLU A 18 1.71 4.36 -13.62
N ILE A 19 1.42 4.78 -12.39
CA ILE A 19 1.14 3.91 -11.25
C ILE A 19 -0.15 4.33 -10.59
N ILE A 20 -1.02 3.36 -10.33
CA ILE A 20 -2.23 3.56 -9.57
C ILE A 20 -2.06 2.91 -8.19
N VAL A 21 -2.09 3.71 -7.14
CA VAL A 21 -2.18 3.19 -5.78
C VAL A 21 -3.64 2.92 -5.47
N GLY A 22 -4.04 1.65 -5.60
CA GLY A 22 -5.39 1.18 -5.32
C GLY A 22 -5.61 0.95 -3.82
N ILE A 23 -6.67 1.53 -3.26
CA ILE A 23 -7.05 1.36 -1.85
C ILE A 23 -8.37 0.62 -1.79
N GLY A 24 -8.31 -0.68 -1.49
CA GLY A 24 -9.51 -1.52 -1.33
C GLY A 24 -10.37 -1.06 -0.15
N LYS A 25 -11.66 -0.97 -0.38
CA LYS A 25 -12.68 -0.82 0.66
C LYS A 25 -12.98 -2.22 1.21
N ASN A 26 -12.58 -2.46 2.44
CA ASN A 26 -12.93 -3.70 3.14
C ASN A 26 -13.96 -3.38 4.21
N SER A 27 -15.22 -3.67 3.94
CA SER A 27 -16.35 -3.43 4.82
C SER A 27 -16.36 -4.33 6.06
N GLU A 28 -15.71 -5.49 5.99
CA GLU A 28 -15.69 -6.48 7.07
C GLU A 28 -14.59 -6.23 8.12
N LYS A 29 -13.56 -5.46 7.79
CA LYS A 29 -12.47 -5.17 8.73
C LYS A 29 -12.63 -3.80 9.36
N LYS A 30 -12.76 -3.76 10.69
CA LYS A 30 -12.54 -2.51 11.46
C LYS A 30 -11.10 -2.05 11.19
N THR A 31 -10.96 -1.05 10.35
CA THR A 31 -9.66 -0.43 10.07
C THR A 31 -9.44 0.74 11.03
N MET A 32 -8.22 0.92 11.54
CA MET A 32 -7.85 2.05 12.40
C MET A 32 -8.16 3.41 11.76
N PHE A 33 -8.05 3.48 10.43
CA PHE A 33 -8.29 4.69 9.66
C PHE A 33 -9.36 4.46 8.61
N THR A 34 -10.26 5.42 8.43
CA THR A 34 -11.28 5.37 7.39
C THR A 34 -10.67 5.33 5.99
N LEU A 35 -11.46 4.96 4.98
CA LEU A 35 -11.02 4.99 3.59
C LEU A 35 -10.53 6.39 3.18
N GLU A 36 -11.28 7.43 3.56
CA GLU A 36 -10.93 8.83 3.27
C GLU A 36 -9.60 9.24 3.91
N GLN A 37 -9.38 8.84 5.17
CA GLN A 37 -8.13 9.09 5.87
C GLN A 37 -6.97 8.39 5.17
N ARG A 38 -7.13 7.11 4.80
CA ARG A 38 -6.11 6.35 4.06
C ARG A 38 -5.78 6.99 2.72
N MET A 39 -6.80 7.44 1.97
CA MET A 39 -6.59 8.18 0.73
C MET A 39 -5.84 9.49 0.95
N LYS A 40 -6.21 10.25 1.99
CA LYS A 40 -5.56 11.52 2.34
C LYS A 40 -4.08 11.33 2.69
N PHE A 41 -3.73 10.26 3.42
CA PHE A 41 -2.34 9.92 3.72
C PHE A 41 -1.53 9.75 2.44
N ILE A 42 -2.00 8.89 1.54
CA ILE A 42 -1.25 8.53 0.34
C ILE A 42 -1.19 9.70 -0.63
N LYS A 43 -2.30 10.44 -0.82
CA LYS A 43 -2.30 11.67 -1.62
C LYS A 43 -1.31 12.70 -1.09
N GLY A 44 -1.18 12.83 0.24
CA GLY A 44 -0.20 13.72 0.86
C GLY A 44 1.26 13.29 0.60
N VAL A 45 1.51 11.98 0.51
CA VAL A 45 2.86 11.44 0.18
C VAL A 45 3.23 11.69 -1.27
N VAL A 46 2.28 11.60 -2.20
CA VAL A 46 2.52 11.58 -3.66
C VAL A 46 2.05 12.85 -4.38
N LYS A 47 1.69 13.90 -3.65
CA LYS A 47 1.00 15.10 -4.18
C LYS A 47 1.68 15.75 -5.38
N ASP A 48 2.99 15.69 -5.47
CA ASP A 48 3.78 16.34 -6.50
C ASP A 48 4.25 15.37 -7.61
N ASP A 49 3.83 14.10 -7.54
CA ASP A 49 4.24 13.09 -8.51
C ASP A 49 3.14 12.81 -9.55
N LYS A 50 3.35 13.33 -10.75
CA LYS A 50 2.40 13.21 -11.86
C LYS A 50 2.23 11.78 -12.38
N LYS A 51 3.18 10.89 -12.10
CA LYS A 51 3.12 9.46 -12.47
C LYS A 51 2.16 8.66 -11.59
N ILE A 52 1.75 9.19 -10.43
CA ILE A 52 1.00 8.43 -9.43
C ILE A 52 -0.43 8.95 -9.28
N LYS A 53 -1.37 8.06 -9.48
CA LYS A 53 -2.78 8.27 -9.17
C LYS A 53 -3.16 7.50 -7.90
N VAL A 54 -4.04 8.06 -7.08
CA VAL A 54 -4.56 7.39 -5.88
C VAL A 54 -6.06 7.22 -6.02
N LEU A 55 -6.49 5.98 -6.12
CA LEU A 55 -7.89 5.60 -6.32
C LEU A 55 -8.35 4.62 -5.25
N SER A 56 -9.63 4.64 -4.93
CA SER A 56 -10.26 3.61 -4.12
C SER A 56 -11.11 2.68 -4.98
N TYR A 57 -11.27 1.44 -4.53
CA TYR A 57 -12.13 0.48 -5.20
C TYR A 57 -12.87 -0.40 -4.18
N ASP A 58 -13.95 -1.00 -4.63
CA ASP A 58 -14.73 -2.01 -3.94
C ASP A 58 -14.70 -3.31 -4.76
N GLY A 59 -14.85 -4.46 -4.12
CA GLY A 59 -14.80 -5.76 -4.79
C GLY A 59 -13.39 -6.28 -5.06
N LEU A 60 -13.23 -7.05 -6.13
CA LEU A 60 -11.98 -7.74 -6.45
C LEU A 60 -10.93 -6.78 -7.03
N THR A 61 -9.68 -7.01 -6.67
CA THR A 61 -8.55 -6.23 -7.21
C THR A 61 -8.43 -6.38 -8.73
N ILE A 62 -8.72 -7.56 -9.27
CA ILE A 62 -8.65 -7.80 -10.72
C ILE A 62 -9.69 -7.01 -11.48
N ASP A 63 -10.94 -6.93 -10.99
CA ASP A 63 -12.00 -6.12 -11.60
C ASP A 63 -11.62 -4.63 -11.62
N PHE A 64 -10.99 -4.17 -10.52
CA PHE A 64 -10.46 -2.82 -10.47
C PHE A 64 -9.33 -2.59 -11.48
N CYS A 65 -8.40 -3.54 -11.62
CA CYS A 65 -7.32 -3.46 -12.61
C CYS A 65 -7.88 -3.37 -14.03
N GLU A 66 -8.87 -4.18 -14.39
CA GLU A 66 -9.54 -4.13 -15.68
C GLU A 66 -10.22 -2.77 -15.94
N LYS A 67 -10.93 -2.26 -14.92
CA LYS A 67 -11.61 -0.97 -14.99
C LYS A 67 -10.67 0.22 -15.25
N VAL A 68 -9.45 0.16 -14.77
CA VAL A 68 -8.44 1.21 -14.94
C VAL A 68 -7.39 0.87 -15.99
N ASP A 69 -7.59 -0.20 -16.76
CA ASP A 69 -6.68 -0.72 -17.79
C ASP A 69 -5.26 -1.04 -17.28
N ALA A 70 -5.13 -1.44 -16.01
CA ALA A 70 -3.86 -1.86 -15.45
C ALA A 70 -3.53 -3.29 -15.86
N LYS A 71 -2.34 -3.50 -16.43
CA LYS A 71 -1.87 -4.82 -16.89
C LYS A 71 -1.06 -5.57 -15.83
N PHE A 72 -0.58 -4.87 -14.83
CA PHE A 72 0.30 -5.40 -13.80
C PHE A 72 -0.17 -5.00 -12.41
N ILE A 73 -0.02 -5.91 -11.46
CA ILE A 73 -0.12 -5.63 -10.03
C ILE A 73 1.30 -5.66 -9.45
N VAL A 74 1.70 -4.62 -8.73
CA VAL A 74 2.99 -4.61 -8.02
C VAL A 74 2.75 -4.95 -6.55
N ARG A 75 3.52 -5.92 -6.04
CA ARG A 75 3.47 -6.35 -4.64
C ARG A 75 4.86 -6.32 -4.02
N GLY A 76 4.97 -5.70 -2.86
CA GLY A 76 6.19 -5.76 -2.05
C GLY A 76 6.22 -7.03 -1.21
N VAL A 77 7.35 -7.72 -1.20
CA VAL A 77 7.56 -8.93 -0.39
C VAL A 77 8.77 -8.72 0.53
N ARG A 78 8.66 -9.13 1.79
CA ARG A 78 9.67 -8.93 2.83
C ARG A 78 10.42 -10.22 3.18
N ASN A 79 9.72 -11.32 3.09
CA ASN A 79 10.22 -12.65 3.48
C ASN A 79 9.49 -13.75 2.71
N ASN A 80 9.91 -14.99 2.91
CA ASN A 80 9.34 -16.14 2.22
C ASN A 80 7.85 -16.34 2.53
N GLY A 81 7.40 -16.06 3.75
CA GLY A 81 5.98 -16.19 4.13
C GLY A 81 5.09 -15.21 3.35
N ASP A 82 5.51 -13.95 3.25
CA ASP A 82 4.83 -12.95 2.41
C ASP A 82 4.78 -13.44 0.94
N PHE A 83 5.92 -13.93 0.43
CA PHE A 83 6.01 -14.38 -0.95
C PHE A 83 5.09 -15.57 -1.24
N GLU A 84 5.07 -16.58 -0.38
CA GLU A 84 4.20 -17.76 -0.59
C GLU A 84 2.72 -17.37 -0.59
N PHE A 85 2.30 -16.50 0.32
CA PHE A 85 0.94 -15.99 0.37
C PHE A 85 0.57 -15.18 -0.88
N GLU A 86 1.39 -14.21 -1.23
CA GLU A 86 1.15 -13.34 -2.40
C GLU A 86 1.26 -14.12 -3.73
N LYS A 87 2.12 -15.13 -3.80
CA LYS A 87 2.23 -16.02 -4.96
C LYS A 87 0.93 -16.78 -5.24
N ALA A 88 0.26 -17.26 -4.20
CA ALA A 88 -1.03 -17.93 -4.37
C ALA A 88 -2.08 -16.97 -4.96
N ILE A 89 -2.15 -15.75 -4.43
CA ILE A 89 -3.05 -14.70 -4.94
C ILE A 89 -2.70 -14.34 -6.39
N ALA A 90 -1.41 -14.15 -6.70
CA ALA A 90 -0.94 -13.81 -8.05
C ALA A 90 -1.34 -14.86 -9.10
N ARG A 91 -1.17 -16.14 -8.76
CA ARG A 91 -1.59 -17.25 -9.64
C ARG A 91 -3.09 -17.28 -9.88
N THR A 92 -3.88 -17.04 -8.84
CA THR A 92 -5.34 -16.96 -8.95
C THR A 92 -5.76 -15.77 -9.83
N ASN A 93 -5.19 -14.60 -9.59
CA ASN A 93 -5.45 -13.40 -10.38
C ASN A 93 -5.12 -13.60 -11.86
N ARG A 94 -3.95 -14.17 -12.16
CA ARG A 94 -3.54 -14.48 -13.52
C ARG A 94 -4.47 -15.46 -14.21
N PHE A 95 -4.92 -16.49 -13.50
CA PHE A 95 -5.84 -17.50 -14.04
C PHE A 95 -7.20 -16.86 -14.40
N LEU A 96 -7.70 -15.96 -13.56
CA LEU A 96 -9.03 -15.34 -13.73
C LEU A 96 -9.04 -14.17 -14.71
N SER A 97 -7.96 -13.38 -14.79
CA SER A 97 -7.98 -12.08 -15.50
C SER A 97 -6.80 -11.85 -16.44
N LYS A 98 -5.83 -12.75 -16.49
CA LYS A 98 -4.55 -12.60 -17.23
C LYS A 98 -3.68 -11.42 -16.73
N ILE A 99 -4.01 -10.79 -15.61
CA ILE A 99 -3.22 -9.73 -15.00
C ILE A 99 -2.01 -10.34 -14.32
N GLU A 100 -0.81 -9.84 -14.66
CA GLU A 100 0.44 -10.33 -14.08
C GLU A 100 0.79 -9.59 -12.81
N THR A 101 1.47 -10.30 -11.90
CA THR A 101 1.97 -9.71 -10.64
C THR A 101 3.48 -9.65 -10.65
N ILE A 102 4.01 -8.46 -10.37
CA ILE A 102 5.43 -8.21 -10.22
C ILE A 102 5.76 -8.08 -8.74
N PHE A 103 6.67 -8.92 -8.26
CA PHE A 103 7.15 -8.88 -6.89
C PHE A 103 8.41 -8.04 -6.80
N ILE A 104 8.40 -7.07 -5.89
CA ILE A 104 9.58 -6.26 -5.55
C ILE A 104 9.99 -6.60 -4.12
N LEU A 105 11.21 -7.10 -3.95
CA LEU A 105 11.76 -7.35 -2.63
C LEU A 105 11.99 -6.02 -1.90
N THR A 106 11.45 -5.88 -0.70
CA THR A 106 11.66 -4.67 0.11
C THR A 106 13.14 -4.48 0.44
N SER A 107 13.58 -3.23 0.57
CA SER A 107 14.95 -2.95 0.99
C SER A 107 15.20 -3.41 2.43
N ALA A 108 16.45 -3.77 2.76
CA ALA A 108 16.82 -4.18 4.11
C ALA A 108 16.46 -3.12 5.17
N LYS A 109 16.51 -1.83 4.79
CA LYS A 109 16.19 -0.69 5.66
C LYS A 109 14.70 -0.59 6.03
N THR A 110 13.80 -1.23 5.28
CA THR A 110 12.35 -1.14 5.46
C THR A 110 11.67 -2.50 5.62
N SER A 111 12.40 -3.61 5.47
CA SER A 111 11.86 -4.97 5.50
C SER A 111 11.20 -5.35 6.83
N PHE A 112 11.66 -4.78 7.95
CA PHE A 112 11.09 -5.00 9.28
C PHE A 112 9.82 -4.17 9.52
N ILE A 113 9.51 -3.18 8.67
CA ILE A 113 8.37 -2.30 8.87
C ILE A 113 7.10 -2.98 8.33
N SER A 114 6.13 -3.23 9.21
CA SER A 114 4.80 -3.69 8.80
C SER A 114 3.72 -2.71 9.24
N SER A 115 2.60 -2.68 8.50
CA SER A 115 1.44 -1.87 8.90
C SER A 115 0.84 -2.33 10.24
N SER A 116 1.02 -3.60 10.60
CA SER A 116 0.54 -4.13 11.90
C SER A 116 1.37 -3.58 13.04
N ILE A 117 2.71 -3.61 12.92
CA ILE A 117 3.62 -3.02 13.92
C ILE A 117 3.34 -1.52 14.08
N VAL A 118 3.17 -0.79 12.99
CA VAL A 118 2.86 0.65 13.06
C VAL A 118 1.54 0.91 13.78
N ARG A 119 0.48 0.13 13.51
CA ARG A 119 -0.80 0.27 14.22
C ARG A 119 -0.68 -0.07 15.70
N ASP A 120 0.08 -1.10 16.03
CA ASP A 120 0.32 -1.49 17.43
C ASP A 120 1.05 -0.37 18.20
N LEU A 121 2.08 0.20 17.62
CA LEU A 121 2.78 1.36 18.21
C LEU A 121 1.82 2.55 18.40
N ILE A 122 1.00 2.88 17.42
CA ILE A 122 0.03 3.97 17.54
C ILE A 122 -0.96 3.69 18.67
N ASN A 123 -1.51 2.47 18.77
CA ASN A 123 -2.48 2.10 19.82
C ASN A 123 -1.89 2.16 21.22
N ASN A 124 -0.59 1.91 21.36
CA ASN A 124 0.12 1.89 22.63
C ASN A 124 0.95 3.16 22.89
N ASN A 125 0.71 4.24 22.16
CA ASN A 125 1.45 5.51 22.25
C ASN A 125 2.97 5.35 22.08
N GLY A 126 3.40 4.37 21.29
CA GLY A 126 4.79 4.10 20.98
C GLY A 126 5.33 4.99 19.84
N GLU A 127 6.63 4.98 19.65
CA GLU A 127 7.30 5.78 18.63
C GLU A 127 7.12 5.17 17.23
N PHE A 128 6.19 5.68 16.43
CA PHE A 128 5.91 5.20 15.07
C PHE A 128 6.41 6.15 13.97
N ILE A 129 6.79 7.38 14.31
CA ILE A 129 7.10 8.46 13.37
C ILE A 129 8.17 8.04 12.36
N LYS A 130 9.22 7.36 12.82
CA LYS A 130 10.33 6.87 11.98
C LYS A 130 9.97 5.73 11.03
N LEU A 131 8.74 5.22 11.10
CA LEU A 131 8.29 4.06 10.31
C LEU A 131 7.33 4.46 9.17
N VAL A 132 6.92 5.72 9.13
CA VAL A 132 5.95 6.23 8.16
C VAL A 132 6.46 7.52 7.51
N PRO A 133 5.98 7.89 6.31
CA PRO A 133 6.27 9.20 5.71
C PRO A 133 5.74 10.36 6.58
N ASP A 134 6.39 11.53 6.52
CA ASP A 134 6.07 12.72 7.32
C ASP A 134 4.60 13.16 7.18
N SER A 135 4.04 13.10 5.98
CA SER A 135 2.63 13.44 5.76
C SER A 135 1.67 12.52 6.52
N VAL A 136 2.05 11.26 6.72
CA VAL A 136 1.28 10.27 7.49
C VAL A 136 1.43 10.54 8.99
N SER A 137 2.66 10.72 9.48
CA SER A 137 2.91 11.00 10.91
C SER A 137 2.22 12.28 11.36
N ASN A 138 2.35 13.36 10.59
CA ASN A 138 1.70 14.65 10.87
C ASN A 138 0.17 14.54 10.93
N PHE A 139 -0.43 13.74 10.02
CA PHE A 139 -1.87 13.53 10.06
C PHE A 139 -2.29 12.71 11.29
N VAL A 140 -1.56 11.64 11.61
CA VAL A 140 -1.88 10.76 12.74
C VAL A 140 -1.78 11.56 14.05
N LEU A 141 -0.67 12.29 14.27
CA LEU A 141 -0.49 13.11 15.46
C LEU A 141 -1.61 14.13 15.64
N LYS A 142 -2.00 14.81 14.56
CA LYS A 142 -3.09 15.81 14.61
C LYS A 142 -4.47 15.20 14.94
N ASN A 143 -4.69 13.91 14.69
CA ASN A 143 -5.98 13.25 14.92
C ASN A 143 -6.00 12.36 16.17
N LEU A 144 -4.84 12.01 16.73
CA LEU A 144 -4.75 11.34 18.04
C LEU A 144 -4.86 12.32 19.20
N SER A 145 -4.57 13.61 18.97
CA SER A 145 -4.65 14.66 19.99
C SER A 145 -6.09 15.15 20.24
N LYS A 146 -7.08 14.45 19.73
CA LYS A 146 -8.51 14.66 19.96
C LYS A 146 -9.14 13.45 20.65
#